data_6cc2935146a207b4aaed82bccd4e2fc4
#
_entry.id   6cc2935146a207b4aaed82bccd4e2fc4
#
_cell.length_a   1.000
_cell.length_b   1.000
_cell.length_c   1.000
_cell.angle_alpha   90.00
_cell.angle_beta   90.00
_cell.angle_gamma   90.00
#
_symmetry.space_group_name_H-M   'P 1'
#
loop_
_entity.id
_entity.type
_entity.pdbx_description
1 polymer ?
#
loop_
_entity_poly.entity_id
_entity_poly.type
_entity_poly.pdbx_seq_one_letter_code
_entity_poly.pdbx_strand_id
1 'polypeptide(L)'
;MNEDINLVNPTKGDAKGIYNLIKNSKPLDLNSQYLYLLQTTYFSDTCIVAKVDDKVIGFVSGFIHPKDENIFFVWQVAVDSTYRGQNIAFKMLRELFGKKQLSNIKYIHTTISPSNIASQKVFEKFANEFEFDKEISIFATKEDFDDAHEDELLYMMKPKVNVIKGL
;
A
#
# COMPACT_ATOMS: atom_id res chain seq x y z
N MET A 1 5.51 -4.61 -27.24
CA MET A 1 6.46 -3.59 -26.72
C MET A 1 6.25 -3.52 -25.21
N ASN A 2 7.31 -3.58 -24.42
CA ASN A 2 7.20 -3.30 -22.99
C ASN A 2 6.97 -1.80 -22.85
N GLU A 3 5.80 -1.42 -22.37
CA GLU A 3 5.55 -0.02 -22.00
C GLU A 3 6.44 0.31 -20.80
N ASP A 4 7.12 1.46 -20.84
CA ASP A 4 7.94 1.92 -19.73
C ASP A 4 7.05 2.36 -18.57
N ILE A 5 7.11 1.61 -17.48
CA ILE A 5 6.37 1.92 -16.26
C ILE A 5 7.27 2.76 -15.35
N ASN A 6 6.87 4.00 -15.12
CA ASN A 6 7.55 4.92 -14.22
C ASN A 6 6.93 4.86 -12.82
N LEU A 7 7.77 4.65 -11.82
CA LEU A 7 7.39 4.66 -10.40
C LEU A 7 7.90 5.96 -9.78
N VAL A 8 6.99 6.86 -9.44
CA VAL A 8 7.35 8.21 -8.98
C VAL A 8 6.45 8.67 -7.82
N ASN A 9 6.90 9.70 -7.12
CA ASN A 9 6.01 10.40 -6.19
C ASN A 9 4.84 11.01 -6.97
N PRO A 10 3.61 10.91 -6.45
CA PRO A 10 2.47 11.55 -7.10
C PRO A 10 2.60 13.07 -7.04
N THR A 11 1.99 13.72 -8.02
CA THR A 11 1.80 15.17 -8.06
C THR A 11 0.30 15.49 -8.02
N LYS A 12 -0.05 16.74 -7.74
CA LYS A 12 -1.45 17.20 -7.73
C LYS A 12 -2.22 16.81 -9.00
N GLY A 13 -1.55 16.82 -10.15
CA GLY A 13 -2.14 16.42 -11.43
C GLY A 13 -2.57 14.95 -11.49
N ASP A 14 -2.02 14.09 -10.64
CA ASP A 14 -2.34 12.66 -10.60
C ASP A 14 -3.62 12.35 -9.79
N ALA A 15 -4.13 13.29 -8.99
CA ALA A 15 -5.23 13.03 -8.06
C ALA A 15 -6.51 12.49 -8.73
N LYS A 16 -6.89 13.03 -9.90
CA LYS A 16 -8.05 12.53 -10.67
C LYS A 16 -7.82 11.11 -11.18
N GLY A 17 -6.63 10.82 -11.68
CA GLY A 17 -6.26 9.49 -12.17
C GLY A 17 -6.29 8.47 -11.04
N ILE A 18 -5.78 8.83 -9.86
CA ILE A 18 -5.82 8.00 -8.66
C ILE A 18 -7.27 7.74 -8.23
N TYR A 19 -8.09 8.76 -8.14
CA TYR A 19 -9.51 8.62 -7.80
C TYR A 19 -10.21 7.62 -8.72
N ASN A 20 -10.02 7.75 -10.03
CA ASN A 20 -10.62 6.85 -11.02
C ASN A 20 -10.06 5.42 -10.92
N LEU A 21 -8.77 5.27 -10.65
CA LEU A 21 -8.15 3.96 -10.42
C LEU A 21 -8.79 3.26 -9.22
N ILE A 22 -8.90 3.91 -8.08
CA ILE A 22 -9.48 3.33 -6.86
C ILE A 22 -10.97 3.04 -7.06
N LYS A 23 -11.71 3.93 -7.70
CA LYS A 23 -13.13 3.70 -8.03
C LYS A 23 -13.37 2.39 -8.79
N ASN A 24 -12.43 1.99 -9.62
CA ASN A 24 -12.47 0.76 -10.42
C ASN A 24 -11.72 -0.42 -9.77
N SER A 25 -11.28 -0.29 -8.52
CA SER A 25 -10.43 -1.27 -7.84
C SER A 25 -11.16 -1.92 -6.65
N LYS A 26 -12.35 -2.50 -6.89
CA LYS A 26 -13.04 -3.26 -5.85
C LYS A 26 -12.15 -4.40 -5.32
N PRO A 27 -12.17 -4.72 -4.02
CA PRO A 27 -13.08 -4.24 -2.96
C PRO A 27 -12.57 -3.01 -2.19
N LEU A 28 -11.60 -2.26 -2.69
CA LEU A 28 -11.09 -1.07 -2.03
C LEU A 28 -12.19 0.00 -1.85
N ASP A 29 -12.21 0.60 -0.67
CA ASP A 29 -13.09 1.74 -0.39
C ASP A 29 -12.63 2.98 -1.14
N LEU A 30 -13.57 3.66 -1.78
CA LEU A 30 -13.31 4.92 -2.44
C LEU A 30 -13.38 6.06 -1.43
N ASN A 31 -12.30 6.82 -1.31
CA ASN A 31 -12.26 8.01 -0.48
C ASN A 31 -12.70 9.27 -1.26
N SER A 32 -12.82 10.40 -0.56
CA SER A 32 -13.14 11.67 -1.20
C SER A 32 -12.04 12.11 -2.18
N GLN A 33 -12.42 12.86 -3.20
CA GLN A 33 -11.44 13.45 -4.12
C GLN A 33 -10.45 14.37 -3.37
N TYR A 34 -10.91 15.02 -2.31
CA TYR A 34 -10.07 15.89 -1.49
C TYR A 34 -8.95 15.12 -0.78
N LEU A 35 -9.22 13.89 -0.31
CA LEU A 35 -8.17 13.05 0.28
C LEU A 35 -7.05 12.78 -0.73
N TYR A 36 -7.38 12.45 -1.97
CA TYR A 36 -6.36 12.21 -3.00
C TYR A 36 -5.58 13.47 -3.38
N LEU A 37 -6.20 14.65 -3.28
CA LEU A 37 -5.47 15.90 -3.39
C LEU A 37 -4.45 16.09 -2.26
N LEU A 38 -4.80 15.76 -1.02
CA LEU A 38 -3.86 15.78 0.10
C LEU A 38 -2.73 14.75 -0.06
N GLN A 39 -3.05 13.54 -0.49
CA GLN A 39 -2.07 12.47 -0.69
C GLN A 39 -1.09 12.77 -1.83
N THR A 40 -1.50 13.53 -2.83
CA THR A 40 -0.64 13.92 -3.95
C THR A 40 0.12 15.25 -3.73
N THR A 41 -0.08 15.89 -2.60
CA THR A 41 0.57 17.13 -2.22
C THR A 41 1.29 17.01 -0.89
N TYR A 42 0.58 17.16 0.22
CA TYR A 42 1.17 17.12 1.58
C TYR A 42 1.76 15.74 1.96
N PHE A 43 1.15 14.65 1.47
CA PHE A 43 1.58 13.28 1.78
C PHE A 43 2.28 12.59 0.61
N SER A 44 2.73 13.34 -0.40
CA SER A 44 3.31 12.75 -1.62
C SER A 44 4.56 11.89 -1.34
N ASP A 45 5.33 12.22 -0.31
CA ASP A 45 6.53 11.47 0.06
C ASP A 45 6.25 10.08 0.66
N THR A 46 5.02 9.84 1.11
CA THR A 46 4.56 8.55 1.63
C THR A 46 3.65 7.80 0.66
N CYS A 47 3.65 8.23 -0.61
CA CYS A 47 2.88 7.62 -1.69
C CYS A 47 3.75 7.33 -2.90
N ILE A 48 3.29 6.41 -3.74
CA ILE A 48 3.88 6.11 -5.06
C ILE A 48 2.77 5.99 -6.09
N VAL A 49 3.00 6.53 -7.28
CA VAL A 49 2.21 6.21 -8.47
C VAL A 49 3.05 5.43 -9.47
N ALA A 50 2.42 4.45 -10.12
CA ALA A 50 2.90 3.85 -11.34
C ALA A 50 2.21 4.50 -12.53
N LYS A 51 2.99 4.93 -13.50
CA LYS A 51 2.49 5.64 -14.70
C LYS A 51 3.05 5.01 -15.96
N VAL A 52 2.20 4.91 -16.96
CA VAL A 52 2.59 4.70 -18.35
C VAL A 52 2.24 5.97 -19.10
N ASP A 53 3.23 6.63 -19.68
CA ASP A 53 3.13 8.03 -20.11
C ASP A 53 2.58 8.90 -18.97
N ASP A 54 1.46 9.58 -19.17
CA ASP A 54 0.81 10.39 -18.12
C ASP A 54 -0.35 9.69 -17.43
N LYS A 55 -0.66 8.43 -17.82
CA LYS A 55 -1.76 7.67 -17.24
C LYS A 55 -1.34 7.00 -15.93
N VAL A 56 -2.09 7.23 -14.85
CA VAL A 56 -1.94 6.49 -13.60
C VAL A 56 -2.49 5.07 -13.77
N ILE A 57 -1.63 4.06 -13.57
CA ILE A 57 -1.95 2.63 -13.66
C ILE A 57 -1.77 1.89 -12.34
N GLY A 58 -1.17 2.53 -11.34
CA GLY A 58 -1.01 1.99 -10.00
C GLY A 58 -0.85 3.08 -8.97
N PHE A 59 -1.22 2.77 -7.73
CA PHE A 59 -1.12 3.70 -6.61
C PHE A 59 -0.90 2.95 -5.30
N VAL A 60 0.03 3.43 -4.50
CA VAL A 60 0.22 3.04 -3.12
C VAL A 60 0.18 4.29 -2.27
N SER A 61 -0.65 4.30 -1.26
CA SER A 61 -0.69 5.35 -0.25
C SER A 61 -0.37 4.82 1.15
N GLY A 62 0.13 5.69 1.99
CA GLY A 62 0.39 5.36 3.37
C GLY A 62 0.87 6.57 4.16
N PHE A 63 1.21 6.33 5.40
CA PHE A 63 1.73 7.35 6.31
C PHE A 63 2.60 6.73 7.39
N ILE A 64 3.51 7.54 7.95
CA ILE A 64 4.26 7.18 9.14
C ILE A 64 3.32 7.30 10.35
N HIS A 65 3.29 6.28 11.20
CA HIS A 65 2.39 6.27 12.36
C HIS A 65 2.68 7.47 13.28
N PRO A 66 1.65 8.27 13.63
CA PRO A 66 1.86 9.55 14.32
C PRO A 66 2.41 9.42 15.75
N LYS A 67 2.36 8.23 16.33
CA LYS A 67 2.87 7.94 17.70
C LYS A 67 4.10 7.04 17.71
N ASP A 68 4.52 6.50 16.56
CA ASP A 68 5.69 5.63 16.44
C ASP A 68 6.31 5.77 15.06
N GLU A 69 7.38 6.52 14.97
CA GLU A 69 8.08 6.81 13.71
C GLU A 69 8.72 5.60 13.03
N ASN A 70 8.79 4.46 13.72
CA ASN A 70 9.30 3.21 13.14
C ASN A 70 8.23 2.42 12.39
N ILE A 71 6.96 2.80 12.48
CA ILE A 71 5.83 2.13 11.86
C ILE A 71 5.36 2.92 10.64
N PHE A 72 5.25 2.25 9.51
CA PHE A 72 4.58 2.76 8.32
C PHE A 72 3.25 2.01 8.13
N PHE A 73 2.17 2.75 8.00
CA PHE A 73 0.87 2.20 7.66
C PHE A 73 0.62 2.34 6.15
N VAL A 74 0.46 1.22 5.46
CA VAL A 74 0.05 1.20 4.06
C VAL A 74 -1.48 1.25 4.02
N TRP A 75 -2.03 2.27 3.38
CA TRP A 75 -3.46 2.53 3.35
C TRP A 75 -4.15 1.85 2.16
N GLN A 76 -3.75 2.18 0.94
CA GLN A 76 -4.31 1.58 -0.26
C GLN A 76 -3.22 1.12 -1.21
N VAL A 77 -3.46 -0.02 -1.86
CA VAL A 77 -2.64 -0.55 -2.95
C VAL A 77 -3.57 -0.92 -4.09
N ALA A 78 -3.41 -0.30 -5.24
CA ALA A 78 -4.21 -0.59 -6.42
C ALA A 78 -3.36 -0.67 -7.68
N VAL A 79 -3.75 -1.56 -8.59
CA VAL A 79 -3.19 -1.67 -9.95
C VAL A 79 -4.33 -1.81 -10.93
N ASP A 80 -4.29 -1.04 -12.01
CA ASP A 80 -5.25 -1.12 -13.12
C ASP A 80 -5.34 -2.57 -13.61
N SER A 81 -6.56 -3.07 -13.81
CA SER A 81 -6.82 -4.47 -14.15
C SER A 81 -6.09 -4.93 -15.42
N THR A 82 -5.86 -4.03 -16.37
CA THR A 82 -5.14 -4.34 -17.62
C THR A 82 -3.64 -4.51 -17.44
N TYR A 83 -3.10 -4.05 -16.31
CA TYR A 83 -1.68 -4.13 -15.97
C TYR A 83 -1.36 -5.15 -14.86
N ARG A 84 -2.35 -5.93 -14.43
CA ARG A 84 -2.14 -6.98 -13.42
C ARG A 84 -1.22 -8.10 -13.95
N GLY A 85 -0.62 -8.85 -13.03
CA GLY A 85 0.30 -9.93 -13.40
C GLY A 85 1.74 -9.48 -13.74
N GLN A 86 2.02 -8.18 -13.73
CA GLN A 86 3.34 -7.61 -14.01
C GLN A 86 4.13 -7.22 -12.74
N ASN A 87 3.64 -7.65 -11.58
CA ASN A 87 4.29 -7.42 -10.30
C ASN A 87 4.40 -5.93 -9.88
N ILE A 88 3.51 -5.08 -10.41
CA ILE A 88 3.58 -3.62 -10.24
C ILE A 88 3.36 -3.22 -8.76
N ALA A 89 2.39 -3.83 -8.08
CA ALA A 89 2.14 -3.56 -6.66
C ALA A 89 3.39 -3.81 -5.80
N PHE A 90 4.05 -4.94 -5.99
CA PHE A 90 5.30 -5.25 -5.30
C PHE A 90 6.42 -4.25 -5.63
N LYS A 91 6.57 -3.90 -6.90
CA LYS A 91 7.57 -2.92 -7.35
C LYS A 91 7.33 -1.55 -6.72
N MET A 92 6.07 -1.10 -6.62
CA MET A 92 5.71 0.15 -5.94
C MET A 92 6.05 0.13 -4.45
N LEU A 93 5.73 -0.95 -3.74
CA LEU A 93 6.09 -1.09 -2.32
C LEU A 93 7.61 -1.08 -2.13
N ARG A 94 8.35 -1.79 -2.97
CA ARG A 94 9.81 -1.79 -2.92
C ARG A 94 10.40 -0.40 -3.15
N GLU A 95 9.88 0.33 -4.13
CA GLU A 95 10.29 1.71 -4.40
C GLU A 95 9.97 2.64 -3.24
N LEU A 96 8.77 2.51 -2.67
CA LEU A 96 8.33 3.30 -1.52
C LEU A 96 9.27 3.11 -0.33
N PHE A 97 9.53 1.87 0.07
CA PHE A 97 10.38 1.57 1.22
C PHE A 97 11.88 1.73 0.94
N GLY A 98 12.28 1.91 -0.30
CA GLY A 98 13.63 2.30 -0.70
C GLY A 98 13.93 3.80 -0.54
N LYS A 99 12.92 4.63 -0.29
CA LYS A 99 13.11 6.07 -0.11
C LYS A 99 13.91 6.39 1.15
N LYS A 100 14.83 7.33 1.03
CA LYS A 100 15.67 7.79 2.16
C LYS A 100 14.83 8.28 3.35
N GLN A 101 13.72 8.96 3.09
CA GLN A 101 12.82 9.48 4.11
C GLN A 101 12.17 8.38 4.97
N LEU A 102 12.11 7.15 4.46
CA LEU A 102 11.53 6.00 5.13
C LEU A 102 12.59 5.02 5.70
N SER A 103 13.86 5.41 5.74
CA SER A 103 14.96 4.56 6.20
C SER A 103 14.86 4.13 7.67
N ASN A 104 14.11 4.86 8.48
CA ASN A 104 13.88 4.52 9.90
C ASN A 104 12.71 3.54 10.12
N ILE A 105 11.94 3.23 9.07
CA ILE A 105 10.81 2.32 9.17
C ILE A 105 11.33 0.89 9.45
N LYS A 106 10.80 0.29 10.49
CA LYS A 106 11.09 -1.10 10.91
C LYS A 106 9.89 -2.01 10.79
N TYR A 107 8.70 -1.47 10.96
CA TYR A 107 7.45 -2.21 10.99
C TYR A 107 6.50 -1.67 9.93
N ILE A 108 5.79 -2.58 9.27
CA ILE A 108 4.80 -2.23 8.26
C ILE A 108 3.45 -2.76 8.71
N HIS A 109 2.49 -1.87 8.82
CA HIS A 109 1.11 -2.20 9.14
C HIS A 109 0.22 -1.95 7.93
N THR A 110 -0.79 -2.76 7.76
CA THR A 110 -1.86 -2.55 6.77
C THR A 110 -3.11 -3.29 7.22
N THR A 111 -4.28 -2.83 6.81
CA THR A 111 -5.52 -3.59 6.99
C THR A 111 -5.96 -4.19 5.67
N ILE A 112 -6.43 -5.42 5.72
CA ILE A 112 -6.90 -6.14 4.53
C ILE A 112 -8.20 -6.85 4.89
N SER A 113 -9.26 -6.62 4.10
CA SER A 113 -10.50 -7.37 4.23
C SER A 113 -10.33 -8.81 3.74
N PRO A 114 -11.09 -9.78 4.30
CA PRO A 114 -10.95 -11.20 3.93
C PRO A 114 -11.14 -11.49 2.45
N SER A 115 -11.99 -10.74 1.75
CA SER A 115 -12.23 -10.92 0.30
C SER A 115 -11.12 -10.36 -0.59
N ASN A 116 -10.22 -9.51 -0.06
CA ASN A 116 -9.15 -8.88 -0.83
C ASN A 116 -7.94 -9.81 -0.99
N ILE A 117 -8.12 -10.88 -1.75
CA ILE A 117 -7.08 -11.89 -2.00
C ILE A 117 -5.86 -11.29 -2.72
N ALA A 118 -6.07 -10.34 -3.62
CA ALA A 118 -4.98 -9.68 -4.35
C ALA A 118 -4.00 -8.99 -3.41
N SER A 119 -4.49 -8.20 -2.45
CA SER A 119 -3.64 -7.55 -1.45
C SER A 119 -2.95 -8.56 -0.52
N GLN A 120 -3.65 -9.61 -0.09
CA GLN A 120 -3.05 -10.67 0.73
C GLN A 120 -1.83 -11.27 0.03
N LYS A 121 -1.92 -11.59 -1.25
CA LYS A 121 -0.81 -12.15 -2.05
C LYS A 121 0.36 -11.18 -2.19
N VAL A 122 0.08 -9.90 -2.40
CA VAL A 122 1.12 -8.86 -2.52
C VAL A 122 1.91 -8.74 -1.22
N PHE A 123 1.22 -8.65 -0.08
CA PHE A 123 1.88 -8.51 1.22
C PHE A 123 2.56 -9.80 1.68
N GLU A 124 2.03 -10.95 1.31
CA GLU A 124 2.72 -12.23 1.56
C GLU A 124 4.04 -12.32 0.79
N LYS A 125 4.03 -11.97 -0.49
CA LYS A 125 5.24 -11.89 -1.30
C LYS A 125 6.23 -10.89 -0.70
N PHE A 126 5.77 -9.70 -0.32
CA PHE A 126 6.60 -8.67 0.28
C PHE A 126 7.24 -9.16 1.59
N ALA A 127 6.46 -9.78 2.47
CA ALA A 127 6.97 -10.32 3.72
C ALA A 127 8.02 -11.41 3.49
N ASN A 128 7.83 -12.29 2.52
CA ASN A 128 8.79 -13.35 2.20
C ASN A 128 10.10 -12.79 1.61
N GLU A 129 10.01 -11.86 0.66
CA GLU A 129 11.18 -11.27 -0.01
C GLU A 129 12.05 -10.42 0.94
N PHE A 130 11.43 -9.73 1.88
CA PHE A 130 12.13 -8.86 2.84
C PHE A 130 12.29 -9.48 4.24
N GLU A 131 12.03 -10.77 4.37
CA GLU A 131 12.21 -11.53 5.62
C GLU A 131 11.45 -10.93 6.81
N PHE A 132 10.18 -10.61 6.60
CA PHE A 132 9.26 -10.19 7.66
C PHE A 132 8.44 -11.37 8.19
N ASP A 133 8.22 -11.39 9.51
CA ASP A 133 7.16 -12.16 10.13
C ASP A 133 5.86 -11.38 10.08
N LYS A 134 4.74 -12.09 9.88
CA LYS A 134 3.39 -11.49 9.89
C LYS A 134 2.66 -11.90 11.16
N GLU A 135 2.03 -10.93 11.80
CA GLU A 135 1.05 -11.14 12.85
C GLU A 135 -0.29 -10.56 12.38
N ILE A 136 -1.36 -11.34 12.47
CA ILE A 136 -2.69 -10.94 11.99
C ILE A 136 -3.64 -10.90 13.17
N SER A 137 -4.36 -9.78 13.31
CA SER A 137 -5.38 -9.58 14.33
C SER A 137 -6.59 -8.84 13.74
N ILE A 138 -7.68 -8.76 14.48
CA ILE A 138 -8.85 -7.98 14.08
C ILE A 138 -8.56 -6.51 14.36
N PHE A 139 -8.69 -5.66 13.35
CA PHE A 139 -8.61 -4.21 13.48
C PHE A 139 -9.99 -3.59 13.70
N ALA A 140 -10.94 -3.93 12.83
CA ALA A 140 -12.32 -3.49 12.91
C ALA A 140 -13.24 -4.64 12.49
N THR A 141 -14.41 -4.71 13.10
CA THR A 141 -15.46 -5.66 12.72
C THR A 141 -16.51 -4.94 11.88
N LYS A 142 -17.36 -5.71 11.20
CA LYS A 142 -18.49 -5.16 10.44
C LYS A 142 -19.42 -4.26 11.27
N GLU A 143 -19.46 -4.44 12.60
CA GLU A 143 -20.24 -3.62 13.52
C GLU A 143 -19.69 -2.21 13.70
N ASP A 144 -18.42 -1.98 13.34
CA ASP A 144 -17.80 -0.65 13.36
C ASP A 144 -18.20 0.23 12.16
N PHE A 145 -18.96 -0.33 11.21
CA PHE A 145 -19.41 0.34 9.99
C PHE A 145 -20.94 0.42 9.93
N ASP A 146 -21.49 1.52 9.40
CA ASP A 146 -22.93 1.69 9.22
C ASP A 146 -23.51 0.96 8.01
N ASP A 147 -22.65 0.59 7.06
CA ASP A 147 -23.01 -0.09 5.82
C ASP A 147 -22.56 -1.56 5.80
N ALA A 148 -22.85 -2.26 4.70
CA ALA A 148 -22.42 -3.64 4.50
C ALA A 148 -20.93 -3.73 4.21
N HIS A 149 -20.11 -3.62 5.25
CA HIS A 149 -18.66 -3.72 5.19
C HIS A 149 -18.20 -5.06 5.78
N GLU A 150 -17.09 -5.58 5.25
CA GLU A 150 -16.40 -6.73 5.86
C GLU A 150 -15.60 -6.32 7.09
N ASP A 151 -15.19 -7.30 7.88
CA ASP A 151 -14.15 -7.07 8.89
C ASP A 151 -12.85 -6.58 8.23
N GLU A 152 -12.10 -5.79 8.95
CA GLU A 152 -10.74 -5.39 8.57
C GLU A 152 -9.72 -6.10 9.47
N LEU A 153 -8.82 -6.84 8.86
CA LEU A 153 -7.76 -7.55 9.55
C LEU A 153 -6.47 -6.72 9.51
N LEU A 154 -5.88 -6.48 10.67
CA LEU A 154 -4.59 -5.81 10.79
C LEU A 154 -3.46 -6.82 10.55
N TYR A 155 -2.65 -6.54 9.56
CA TYR A 155 -1.40 -7.23 9.27
C TYR A 155 -0.25 -6.39 9.82
N MET A 156 0.44 -6.89 10.82
CA MET A 156 1.66 -6.29 11.36
C MET A 156 2.86 -7.10 10.87
N MET A 157 3.69 -6.48 10.05
CA MET A 157 4.91 -7.09 9.55
C MET A 157 6.10 -6.52 10.31
N LYS A 158 6.90 -7.41 10.85
CA LYS A 158 8.13 -7.09 11.60
C LYS A 158 9.31 -7.89 11.06
N PRO A 159 10.53 -7.34 11.09
CA PRO A 159 11.71 -8.09 10.66
C PRO A 159 11.85 -9.40 11.43
N LYS A 160 12.19 -10.47 10.73
CA LYS A 160 12.56 -11.73 11.40
C LYS A 160 13.77 -11.47 12.29
N VAL A 161 13.67 -11.89 13.55
CA VAL A 161 14.82 -11.91 14.45
C VAL A 161 15.69 -13.07 13.99
N ASN A 162 16.86 -12.77 13.39
CA ASN A 162 17.90 -13.77 13.24
C ASN A 162 18.34 -14.17 14.64
N VAL A 163 17.79 -15.27 15.15
CA VAL A 163 18.37 -15.93 16.31
C VAL A 163 19.72 -16.44 15.83
N ILE A 164 20.78 -15.69 16.13
CA ILE A 164 22.12 -16.24 16.09
C ILE A 164 22.04 -17.44 17.05
N LYS A 165 21.97 -18.65 16.48
CA LYS A 165 22.15 -19.86 17.28
C LYS A 165 23.53 -19.69 17.93
N GLY A 166 23.49 -19.38 19.22
CA GLY A 166 24.70 -19.24 20.01
C GLY A 166 25.57 -20.49 19.84
N LEU A 167 26.81 -20.24 19.75
CA LEU A 167 27.89 -21.21 19.83
C LEU A 167 27.68 -22.17 21.00
#